data_be5967e9fab309ff6f14bc1330c00784
#
_entry.id   be5967e9fab309ff6f14bc1330c00784
#
_cell.length_a   1.000
_cell.length_b   1.000
_cell.length_c   1.000
_cell.angle_alpha   90.00
_cell.angle_beta   90.00
_cell.angle_gamma   90.00
#
_symmetry.space_group_name_H-M   'P 1'
#
loop_
_entity.id
_entity.type
_entity.pdbx_description
1 polymer ?
#
loop_
_entity_poly.entity_id
_entity_poly.type
_entity_poly.pdbx_seq_one_letter_code
_entity_poly.pdbx_strand_id
1 'polypeptide(L)'
;MSQFSRTELLYGQEAMADLSRRRVAIFGVGGVGGYAVEALARSGIGTLDLFDNDTVCLSNLNRQIIATHQTLGMYKVDAAKERILSINPNAAVFTHKLFFMPDTADQVDFSVFDYVIDAIDTVTGKIELVMPVPLKSLTFIKHLSARSLK
;
A
#
# COMPACT_ATOMS: atom_id res chain seq x y z
N MET A 1 -26.65 -7.20 -4.62
CA MET A 1 -25.95 -6.16 -3.84
C MET A 1 -24.45 -6.35 -4.02
N SER A 2 -23.73 -5.28 -4.36
CA SER A 2 -22.27 -5.27 -4.41
C SER A 2 -21.69 -5.24 -2.99
N GLN A 3 -20.50 -5.80 -2.77
CA GLN A 3 -19.77 -5.68 -1.49
C GLN A 3 -19.47 -4.21 -1.10
N PHE A 4 -19.51 -3.30 -2.08
CA PHE A 4 -19.26 -1.87 -1.92
C PHE A 4 -20.53 -1.02 -1.84
N SER A 5 -21.73 -1.63 -1.77
CA SER A 5 -23.02 -0.90 -1.83
C SER A 5 -23.14 0.21 -0.80
N ARG A 6 -22.59 0.04 0.41
CA ARG A 6 -22.64 1.08 1.46
C ARG A 6 -21.72 2.25 1.15
N THR A 7 -20.56 1.99 0.58
CA THR A 7 -19.61 3.02 0.12
C THR A 7 -20.19 3.78 -1.07
N GLU A 8 -20.87 3.07 -1.97
CA GLU A 8 -21.58 3.63 -3.12
C GLU A 8 -22.70 4.59 -2.71
N LEU A 9 -23.43 4.30 -1.62
CA LEU A 9 -24.44 5.22 -1.05
C LEU A 9 -23.86 6.55 -0.59
N LEU A 10 -22.59 6.58 -0.17
CA LEU A 10 -21.91 7.79 0.30
C LEU A 10 -21.30 8.60 -0.85
N TYR A 11 -20.66 7.93 -1.80
CA TYR A 11 -19.86 8.59 -2.84
C TYR A 11 -20.51 8.59 -4.22
N GLY A 12 -21.52 7.75 -4.45
CA GLY A 12 -22.18 7.56 -5.75
C GLY A 12 -21.44 6.57 -6.67
N GLN A 13 -22.16 6.12 -7.69
CA GLN A 13 -21.66 5.11 -8.64
C GLN A 13 -20.47 5.59 -9.46
N GLU A 14 -20.46 6.87 -9.85
CA GLU A 14 -19.38 7.45 -10.65
C GLU A 14 -18.05 7.44 -9.89
N ALA A 15 -18.06 7.86 -8.62
CA ALA A 15 -16.86 7.83 -7.76
C ALA A 15 -16.38 6.38 -7.52
N MET A 16 -17.30 5.42 -7.32
CA MET A 16 -16.92 4.01 -7.17
C MET A 16 -16.31 3.44 -8.45
N ALA A 17 -16.86 3.79 -9.62
CA ALA A 17 -16.28 3.41 -10.91
C ALA A 17 -14.89 4.04 -11.10
N ASP A 18 -14.68 5.27 -10.64
CA ASP A 18 -13.38 5.93 -10.69
C ASP A 18 -12.36 5.22 -9.77
N LEU A 19 -12.70 4.94 -8.51
CA LEU A 19 -11.86 4.20 -7.57
C LEU A 19 -11.44 2.83 -8.14
N SER A 20 -12.33 2.13 -8.82
CA SER A 20 -12.03 0.83 -9.42
C SER A 20 -11.03 0.88 -10.58
N ARG A 21 -10.77 2.05 -11.15
CA ARG A 21 -9.77 2.28 -12.20
C ARG A 21 -8.42 2.76 -11.65
N ARG A 22 -8.38 3.21 -10.38
CA ARG A 22 -7.17 3.80 -9.79
C ARG A 22 -6.12 2.74 -9.49
N ARG A 23 -4.86 3.13 -9.68
CA ARG A 23 -3.66 2.37 -9.34
C ARG A 23 -2.89 3.08 -8.24
N VAL A 24 -2.73 2.42 -7.10
CA VAL A 24 -2.11 2.98 -5.90
C VAL A 24 -0.87 2.18 -5.53
N ALA A 25 0.26 2.85 -5.38
CA ALA A 25 1.48 2.26 -4.84
C ALA A 25 1.59 2.49 -3.33
N ILE A 26 1.96 1.46 -2.58
CA ILE A 26 2.16 1.51 -1.13
C ILE A 26 3.58 1.07 -0.83
N PHE A 27 4.38 1.98 -0.30
CA PHE A 27 5.76 1.73 0.12
C PHE A 27 5.82 1.50 1.62
N GLY A 28 6.16 0.26 2.00
CA GLY A 28 6.12 -0.24 3.37
C GLY A 28 4.77 -0.86 3.74
N VAL A 29 4.75 -2.16 4.03
CA VAL A 29 3.56 -2.94 4.43
C VAL A 29 3.67 -3.37 5.90
N GLY A 30 4.05 -2.42 6.73
CA GLY A 30 4.19 -2.59 8.17
C GLY A 30 2.91 -2.24 8.96
N GLY A 31 3.11 -1.64 10.16
CA GLY A 31 2.01 -1.29 11.06
C GLY A 31 1.07 -0.23 10.52
N VAL A 32 1.56 0.69 9.67
CA VAL A 32 0.73 1.73 9.04
C VAL A 32 0.29 1.31 7.64
N GLY A 33 1.24 0.88 6.80
CA GLY A 33 0.94 0.49 5.42
C GLY A 33 -0.02 -0.69 5.33
N GLY A 34 0.06 -1.66 6.24
CA GLY A 34 -0.89 -2.78 6.29
C GLY A 34 -2.34 -2.33 6.50
N TYR A 35 -2.58 -1.35 7.39
CA TYR A 35 -3.92 -0.78 7.57
C TYR A 35 -4.36 0.08 6.39
N ALA A 36 -3.44 0.80 5.75
CA ALA A 36 -3.74 1.54 4.51
C ALA A 36 -4.17 0.58 3.39
N VAL A 37 -3.45 -0.53 3.21
CA VAL A 37 -3.79 -1.60 2.26
C VAL A 37 -5.19 -2.17 2.53
N GLU A 38 -5.51 -2.48 3.79
CA GLU A 38 -6.84 -2.98 4.20
C GLU A 38 -7.94 -1.98 3.84
N ALA A 39 -7.73 -0.69 4.14
CA ALA A 39 -8.70 0.37 3.84
C ALA A 39 -8.93 0.53 2.33
N LEU A 40 -7.86 0.53 1.53
CA LEU A 40 -7.94 0.66 0.06
C LEU A 40 -8.67 -0.53 -0.58
N ALA A 41 -8.37 -1.76 -0.13
CA ALA A 41 -9.06 -2.95 -0.61
C ALA A 41 -10.57 -2.90 -0.34
N ARG A 42 -10.97 -2.43 0.87
CA ARG A 42 -12.37 -2.25 1.27
C ARG A 42 -13.06 -1.08 0.60
N SER A 43 -12.30 -0.10 0.11
CA SER A 43 -12.83 1.05 -0.64
C SER A 43 -13.04 0.75 -2.13
N GLY A 44 -12.58 -0.40 -2.63
CA GLY A 44 -12.79 -0.79 -4.02
C GLY A 44 -11.73 -0.26 -4.98
N ILE A 45 -10.52 0.06 -4.50
CA ILE A 45 -9.38 0.39 -5.39
C ILE A 45 -9.11 -0.79 -6.32
N GLY A 46 -8.95 -0.48 -7.61
CA GLY A 46 -8.80 -1.51 -8.65
C GLY A 46 -7.42 -2.12 -8.74
N THR A 47 -6.36 -1.34 -8.51
CA THR A 47 -4.97 -1.83 -8.63
C THR A 47 -4.12 -1.36 -7.46
N LEU A 48 -3.39 -2.28 -6.85
CA LEU A 48 -2.50 -2.04 -5.71
C LEU A 48 -1.10 -2.61 -6.01
N ASP A 49 -0.08 -1.76 -5.91
CA ASP A 49 1.33 -2.14 -5.97
C ASP A 49 1.94 -2.05 -4.57
N LEU A 50 2.44 -3.16 -4.05
CA LEU A 50 2.94 -3.28 -2.69
C LEU A 50 4.46 -3.44 -2.70
N PHE A 51 5.17 -2.54 -2.02
CA PHE A 51 6.64 -2.53 -1.93
C PHE A 51 7.08 -2.77 -0.49
N ASP A 52 7.69 -3.90 -0.20
CA ASP A 52 8.30 -4.25 1.08
C ASP A 52 9.17 -5.50 0.89
N ASN A 53 10.36 -5.55 1.46
CA ASN A 53 11.25 -6.72 1.35
C ASN A 53 11.28 -7.60 2.60
N ASP A 54 10.59 -7.20 3.66
CA ASP A 54 10.57 -7.94 4.91
C ASP A 54 9.64 -9.16 4.87
N THR A 55 9.91 -10.09 5.77
CA THR A 55 9.00 -11.19 6.11
C THR A 55 8.23 -10.90 7.39
N VAL A 56 7.08 -11.55 7.54
CA VAL A 56 6.29 -11.51 8.77
C VAL A 56 7.03 -12.27 9.88
N CYS A 57 7.30 -11.60 10.99
CA CYS A 57 7.92 -12.20 12.16
C CYS A 57 7.00 -12.13 13.40
N LEU A 58 7.31 -12.92 14.42
CA LEU A 58 6.48 -13.05 15.62
C LEU A 58 6.24 -11.71 16.33
N SER A 59 7.26 -10.83 16.35
CA SER A 59 7.15 -9.49 16.94
C SER A 59 6.24 -8.54 16.17
N ASN A 60 5.77 -8.89 14.98
CA ASN A 60 4.84 -8.08 14.21
C ASN A 60 3.38 -8.27 14.62
N LEU A 61 3.05 -9.41 15.26
CA LEU A 61 1.67 -9.80 15.59
C LEU A 61 0.94 -8.76 16.47
N ASN A 62 1.67 -8.03 17.28
CA ASN A 62 1.10 -7.07 18.20
C ASN A 62 0.53 -5.79 17.53
N ARG A 63 0.90 -5.50 16.26
CA ARG A 63 0.56 -4.23 15.62
C ARG A 63 0.37 -4.27 14.10
N GLN A 64 0.74 -5.35 13.41
CA GLN A 64 0.60 -5.43 11.95
C GLN A 64 -0.59 -6.31 11.59
N ILE A 65 -1.56 -5.74 10.88
CA ILE A 65 -2.82 -6.42 10.55
C ILE A 65 -2.63 -7.67 9.68
N ILE A 66 -1.56 -7.70 8.86
CA ILE A 66 -1.22 -8.84 8.00
C ILE A 66 -0.49 -9.96 8.75
N ALA A 67 0.01 -9.66 9.98
CA ALA A 67 0.77 -10.59 10.78
C ALA A 67 -0.16 -11.48 11.62
N THR A 68 -0.17 -12.76 11.32
CA THR A 68 -0.90 -13.81 12.02
C THR A 68 0.01 -15.02 12.19
N HIS A 69 -0.37 -15.97 13.03
CA HIS A 69 0.38 -17.24 13.13
C HIS A 69 0.44 -18.01 11.80
N GLN A 70 -0.54 -17.80 10.91
CA GLN A 70 -0.59 -18.45 9.60
C GLN A 70 0.35 -17.79 8.57
N THR A 71 0.65 -16.51 8.73
CA THR A 71 1.48 -15.74 7.80
C THR A 71 2.94 -15.61 8.23
N LEU A 72 3.32 -16.18 9.38
CA LEU A 72 4.72 -16.18 9.85
C LEU A 72 5.68 -16.73 8.80
N GLY A 73 6.75 -15.98 8.50
CA GLY A 73 7.76 -16.33 7.50
C GLY A 73 7.41 -15.95 6.06
N MET A 74 6.16 -15.62 5.76
CA MET A 74 5.77 -15.09 4.43
C MET A 74 6.35 -13.70 4.22
N TYR A 75 6.65 -13.35 2.97
CA TYR A 75 6.90 -11.94 2.65
C TYR A 75 5.66 -11.09 2.97
N LYS A 76 5.86 -9.91 3.57
CA LYS A 76 4.75 -9.03 3.95
C LYS A 76 3.86 -8.67 2.76
N VAL A 77 4.47 -8.42 1.60
CA VAL A 77 3.71 -8.12 0.37
C VAL A 77 2.85 -9.29 -0.09
N ASP A 78 3.32 -10.53 0.08
CA ASP A 78 2.56 -11.72 -0.31
C ASP A 78 1.39 -11.97 0.67
N ALA A 79 1.64 -11.86 1.98
CA ALA A 79 0.58 -11.93 3.00
C ALA A 79 -0.50 -10.85 2.80
N ALA A 80 -0.08 -9.62 2.46
CA ALA A 80 -1.00 -8.54 2.14
C ALA A 80 -1.80 -8.80 0.86
N LYS A 81 -1.17 -9.37 -0.17
CA LYS A 81 -1.87 -9.77 -1.40
C LYS A 81 -2.97 -10.79 -1.13
N GLU A 82 -2.68 -11.83 -0.38
CA GLU A 82 -3.70 -12.83 0.00
C GLU A 82 -4.85 -12.16 0.76
N ARG A 83 -4.53 -11.25 1.68
CA ARG A 83 -5.52 -10.50 2.43
C ARG A 83 -6.39 -9.62 1.52
N ILE A 84 -5.80 -8.86 0.59
CA ILE A 84 -6.53 -8.03 -0.38
C ILE A 84 -7.50 -8.89 -1.19
N LEU A 85 -7.01 -9.98 -1.76
CA LEU A 85 -7.82 -10.86 -2.62
C LEU A 85 -8.95 -11.57 -1.84
N SER A 86 -8.78 -11.79 -0.53
CA SER A 86 -9.88 -12.30 0.32
C SER A 86 -10.98 -11.26 0.55
N ILE A 87 -10.68 -9.96 0.40
CA ILE A 87 -11.62 -8.84 0.57
C ILE A 87 -12.21 -8.42 -0.78
N ASN A 88 -11.33 -8.18 -1.74
CA ASN A 88 -11.68 -7.74 -3.10
C ASN A 88 -11.02 -8.66 -4.14
N PRO A 89 -11.68 -9.76 -4.51
CA PRO A 89 -11.12 -10.74 -5.46
C PRO A 89 -10.91 -10.18 -6.87
N ASN A 90 -11.52 -9.04 -7.20
CA ASN A 90 -11.37 -8.38 -8.50
C ASN A 90 -10.19 -7.38 -8.55
N ALA A 91 -9.51 -7.12 -7.43
CA ALA A 91 -8.36 -6.22 -7.41
C ALA A 91 -7.16 -6.86 -8.13
N ALA A 92 -6.47 -6.06 -8.94
CA ALA A 92 -5.14 -6.42 -9.46
C ALA A 92 -4.09 -6.08 -8.38
N VAL A 93 -3.30 -7.08 -7.95
CA VAL A 93 -2.30 -6.87 -6.89
C VAL A 93 -0.92 -7.31 -7.36
N PHE A 94 -0.01 -6.35 -7.42
CA PHE A 94 1.40 -6.54 -7.76
C PHE A 94 2.26 -6.47 -6.50
N THR A 95 3.13 -7.45 -6.30
CA THR A 95 4.03 -7.53 -5.15
C THR A 95 5.47 -7.31 -5.58
N HIS A 96 6.13 -6.36 -4.92
CA HIS A 96 7.53 -6.00 -5.18
C HIS A 96 8.34 -6.24 -3.90
N LYS A 97 9.16 -7.29 -3.90
CA LYS A 97 10.07 -7.63 -2.79
C LYS A 97 11.30 -6.73 -2.86
N LEU A 98 11.06 -5.43 -2.70
CA LEU A 98 12.03 -4.36 -2.89
C LEU A 98 12.12 -3.49 -1.63
N PHE A 99 13.33 -3.31 -1.14
CA PHE A 99 13.62 -2.26 -0.15
C PHE A 99 13.90 -0.97 -0.92
N PHE A 100 12.99 -0.01 -0.79
CA PHE A 100 13.08 1.24 -1.54
C PHE A 100 14.15 2.16 -0.94
N MET A 101 15.21 2.39 -1.71
CA MET A 101 16.39 3.18 -1.38
C MET A 101 16.87 3.92 -2.65
N PRO A 102 17.81 4.91 -2.55
CA PRO A 102 18.34 5.64 -3.70
C PRO A 102 18.86 4.75 -4.84
N ASP A 103 19.51 3.66 -4.50
CA ASP A 103 20.09 2.71 -5.45
C ASP A 103 19.06 1.76 -6.11
N THR A 104 17.84 1.75 -5.60
CA THR A 104 16.73 0.94 -6.15
C THR A 104 15.60 1.78 -6.74
N ALA A 105 15.66 3.11 -6.61
CA ALA A 105 14.61 4.03 -7.05
C ALA A 105 14.35 3.95 -8.56
N ASP A 106 15.40 3.78 -9.37
CA ASP A 106 15.32 3.65 -10.83
C ASP A 106 14.57 2.39 -11.30
N GLN A 107 14.32 1.44 -10.41
CA GLN A 107 13.56 0.22 -10.72
C GLN A 107 12.04 0.45 -10.68
N VAL A 108 11.59 1.64 -10.23
CA VAL A 108 10.18 1.96 -10.06
C VAL A 108 9.76 3.05 -11.04
N ASP A 109 8.85 2.70 -11.95
CA ASP A 109 8.21 3.68 -12.82
C ASP A 109 7.01 4.31 -12.10
N PHE A 110 7.21 5.51 -11.56
CA PHE A 110 6.17 6.26 -10.85
C PHE A 110 5.06 6.78 -11.76
N SER A 111 5.29 6.86 -13.07
CA SER A 111 4.32 7.42 -14.02
C SER A 111 3.04 6.58 -14.17
N VAL A 112 3.09 5.32 -13.76
CA VAL A 112 1.97 4.37 -13.85
C VAL A 112 1.00 4.46 -12.66
N PHE A 113 1.33 5.20 -11.60
CA PHE A 113 0.52 5.30 -10.39
C PHE A 113 -0.30 6.58 -10.37
N ASP A 114 -1.56 6.47 -9.94
CA ASP A 114 -2.40 7.63 -9.65
C ASP A 114 -2.05 8.23 -8.27
N TYR A 115 -1.73 7.38 -7.29
CA TYR A 115 -1.40 7.76 -5.92
C TYR A 115 -0.24 6.93 -5.38
N VAL A 116 0.56 7.57 -4.52
CA VAL A 116 1.64 6.92 -3.77
C VAL A 116 1.44 7.15 -2.28
N ILE A 117 1.47 6.07 -1.51
CA ILE A 117 1.41 6.10 -0.04
C ILE A 117 2.79 5.77 0.51
N ASP A 118 3.38 6.75 1.21
CA ASP A 118 4.62 6.59 1.97
C ASP A 118 4.31 6.08 3.39
N ALA A 119 4.54 4.79 3.61
CA ALA A 119 4.47 4.15 4.92
C ALA A 119 5.82 3.54 5.35
N ILE A 120 6.93 4.01 4.73
CA ILE A 120 8.30 3.64 5.10
C ILE A 120 8.64 4.31 6.44
N ASP A 121 9.40 3.65 7.30
CA ASP A 121 9.84 4.18 8.60
C ASP A 121 11.27 4.74 8.59
N THR A 122 12.05 4.54 7.50
CA THR A 122 13.40 5.08 7.35
C THR A 122 13.39 6.47 6.72
N VAL A 123 14.19 7.40 7.27
CA VAL A 123 14.29 8.79 6.78
C VAL A 123 14.85 8.83 5.36
N THR A 124 15.86 8.04 5.06
CA THR A 124 16.51 7.99 3.74
C THR A 124 15.52 7.55 2.64
N GLY A 125 14.76 6.47 2.89
CA GLY A 125 13.74 6.02 1.94
C GLY A 125 12.63 7.06 1.73
N LYS A 126 12.24 7.79 2.79
CA LYS A 126 11.24 8.87 2.68
C LYS A 126 11.71 10.03 1.81
N ILE A 127 12.96 10.46 1.96
CA ILE A 127 13.53 11.56 1.16
C ILE A 127 13.57 11.14 -0.31
N GLU A 128 14.05 9.94 -0.59
CA GLU A 128 14.16 9.42 -1.95
C GLU A 128 12.80 9.27 -2.63
N LEU A 129 11.78 8.86 -1.88
CA LEU A 129 10.44 8.70 -2.43
C LEU A 129 9.81 10.06 -2.86
N VAL A 130 10.20 11.16 -2.23
CA VAL A 130 9.67 12.51 -2.53
C VAL A 130 10.37 13.17 -3.72
N MET A 131 11.65 12.85 -3.97
CA MET A 131 12.47 13.52 -4.98
C MET A 131 12.10 13.21 -6.44
N PRO A 132 11.84 11.95 -6.86
CA PRO A 132 11.62 11.62 -8.27
C PRO A 132 10.20 11.86 -8.77
N VAL A 133 9.25 12.17 -7.87
CA VAL A 133 7.84 12.31 -8.26
C VAL A 133 7.61 13.68 -8.90
N PRO A 134 7.29 13.75 -10.20
CA PRO A 134 6.94 15.02 -10.83
C PRO A 134 5.67 15.58 -10.16
N LEU A 135 5.79 16.73 -9.52
CA LEU A 135 4.78 17.45 -8.72
C LEU A 135 3.43 17.70 -9.44
N LYS A 136 3.29 17.34 -10.70
CA LYS A 136 2.14 17.72 -11.53
C LYS A 136 1.03 16.66 -11.66
N SER A 137 1.23 15.43 -11.19
CA SER A 137 0.24 14.34 -11.43
C SER A 137 0.05 13.34 -10.29
N LEU A 138 0.81 13.42 -9.20
CA LEU A 138 0.69 12.47 -8.10
C LEU A 138 0.25 13.13 -6.79
N THR A 139 -0.78 12.58 -6.16
CA THR A 139 -1.12 12.94 -4.78
C THR A 139 -0.34 12.05 -3.82
N PHE A 140 0.48 12.70 -2.99
CA PHE A 140 1.31 12.03 -2.00
C PHE A 140 0.61 12.02 -0.64
N ILE A 141 0.41 10.85 -0.06
CA ILE A 141 -0.08 10.70 1.31
C ILE A 141 1.10 10.22 2.17
N LYS A 142 1.64 11.14 2.97
CA LYS A 142 2.82 10.88 3.81
C LYS A 142 2.45 10.58 5.25
N HIS A 143 2.97 9.49 5.78
CA HIS A 143 2.93 9.22 7.23
C HIS A 143 4.26 9.66 7.87
N LEU A 144 4.19 10.59 8.83
CA LEU A 144 5.31 10.96 9.70
C LEU A 144 5.26 10.10 10.97
N SER A 145 6.16 9.14 11.11
CA SER A 145 6.29 8.39 12.36
C SER A 145 7.01 9.25 13.40
N ALA A 146 6.61 9.16 14.68
CA ALA A 146 7.26 9.87 15.78
C ALA A 146 8.74 9.51 15.99
N ARG A 147 9.26 8.47 15.34
CA ARG A 147 10.69 8.10 15.34
C ARG A 147 11.56 8.96 14.44
N SER A 148 10.97 9.72 13.51
CA SER A 148 11.72 10.60 12.60
C SER A 148 12.12 11.95 13.22
N LEU A 149 11.79 12.18 14.50
CA LEU A 149 12.01 13.44 15.21
C LEU A 149 13.07 13.35 16.33
N LYS A 150 13.90 12.29 16.36
CA LYS A 150 15.03 12.20 17.29
C LYS A 150 16.35 12.21 16.54
#